data_32edbd0ddf26c708ab8d6b19d2a82639
#
_entry.id   32edbd0ddf26c708ab8d6b19d2a82639
#
_cell.length_a   1.000
_cell.length_b   1.000
_cell.length_c   1.000
_cell.angle_alpha   90.00
_cell.angle_beta   90.00
_cell.angle_gamma   90.00
#
_symmetry.space_group_name_H-M   'P 1'
#
loop_
_entity.id
_entity.type
_entity.pdbx_description
1 polymer ?
#
loop_
_entity_poly.entity_id
_entity_poly.type
_entity_poly.pdbx_seq_one_letter_code
_entity_poly.pdbx_strand_id
1 'polypeptide(L)'
;MPNAKERAATIALQGYFLQSGTVSAAGKVLQRKSATQLRPGIDAFPVDLRPKSGGWPLPREVREKMEKAIGANFSDVRIHVGPEAASIGAIAFTWGSDIHFAPGQYNPHTPHGQFLIGHELTHVVQQRAGRVGNPFGSGVAVVQDHALEAEADRLGKMAAHAPAAHASIQRYAVRPPLRHGSGWEIQATAGSRESVGSVRLIPSGKGIYISDLNVAPEHRNHGVAKQLVQAAMHAARSHGYPVAQLEARPSPGAGISPSSLVAMYQKLGFRTTGLSHRGSPLMERRT
;
A
#
# COMPACT_ATOMS: atom_id res chain seq x y z
N MET A 1 -22.75 -16.53 -38.90
CA MET A 1 -21.61 -16.58 -37.98
C MET A 1 -21.49 -15.21 -37.35
N PRO A 2 -21.81 -15.03 -36.09
CA PRO A 2 -21.61 -13.71 -35.46
C PRO A 2 -20.11 -13.43 -35.30
N ASN A 3 -19.73 -12.20 -35.59
CA ASN A 3 -18.39 -11.68 -35.66
C ASN A 3 -17.69 -11.71 -34.28
N ALA A 4 -16.42 -12.09 -34.22
CA ALA A 4 -15.62 -12.26 -33.01
C ALA A 4 -15.45 -10.99 -32.13
N LYS A 5 -16.05 -9.85 -32.50
CA LYS A 5 -16.03 -8.58 -31.76
C LYS A 5 -17.20 -8.39 -30.79
N GLU A 6 -18.17 -9.27 -30.73
CA GLU A 6 -19.40 -9.13 -29.91
C GLU A 6 -19.50 -10.10 -28.73
N ARG A 7 -18.44 -10.79 -28.37
CA ARG A 7 -18.42 -11.41 -27.04
C ARG A 7 -18.07 -10.33 -26.02
N ALA A 8 -19.06 -9.52 -25.67
CA ALA A 8 -18.98 -8.70 -24.46
C ALA A 8 -18.64 -9.65 -23.31
N ALA A 9 -17.44 -9.51 -22.76
CA ALA A 9 -16.97 -10.37 -21.68
C ALA A 9 -17.99 -10.33 -20.55
N THR A 10 -18.53 -11.50 -20.21
CA THR A 10 -19.43 -11.66 -19.08
C THR A 10 -18.59 -11.62 -17.81
N ILE A 11 -18.71 -10.56 -17.04
CA ILE A 11 -17.85 -10.30 -15.87
C ILE A 11 -18.72 -10.20 -14.63
N ALA A 12 -18.34 -10.94 -13.59
CA ALA A 12 -18.91 -10.85 -12.26
C ALA A 12 -17.90 -10.22 -11.31
N LEU A 13 -18.29 -9.15 -10.66
CA LEU A 13 -17.52 -8.46 -9.61
C LEU A 13 -18.04 -8.89 -8.24
N GLN A 14 -17.15 -9.00 -7.29
CA GLN A 14 -17.46 -9.21 -5.87
C GLN A 14 -16.78 -8.13 -5.05
N GLY A 15 -17.30 -7.82 -3.86
CA GLY A 15 -16.65 -6.82 -3.05
C GLY A 15 -17.34 -6.53 -1.73
N TYR A 16 -16.63 -5.82 -0.87
CA TYR A 16 -17.05 -5.44 0.46
C TYR A 16 -17.93 -4.19 0.43
N PHE A 17 -19.17 -4.36 0.85
CA PHE A 17 -20.18 -3.29 0.97
C PHE A 17 -20.52 -3.05 2.43
N LEU A 18 -20.69 -1.79 2.82
CA LEU A 18 -21.25 -1.49 4.14
C LEU A 18 -22.66 -2.04 4.22
N GLN A 19 -22.94 -2.89 5.22
CA GLN A 19 -24.29 -3.33 5.48
C GLN A 19 -25.18 -2.13 5.71
N SER A 20 -26.23 -2.02 4.89
CA SER A 20 -27.40 -1.16 4.95
C SER A 20 -27.44 -0.13 6.09
N GLY A 21 -26.74 0.96 5.89
CA GLY A 21 -26.91 2.21 6.60
C GLY A 21 -26.59 3.29 5.60
N THR A 22 -27.55 4.16 5.35
CA THR A 22 -27.45 5.32 4.48
C THR A 22 -26.11 6.04 4.61
N VAL A 23 -25.21 5.83 3.65
CA VAL A 23 -24.01 6.67 3.53
C VAL A 23 -24.36 7.83 2.64
N SER A 24 -24.75 8.92 3.27
CA SER A 24 -24.81 10.23 2.64
C SER A 24 -23.38 10.78 2.56
N ALA A 25 -22.78 10.65 1.38
CA ALA A 25 -21.77 11.62 0.96
C ALA A 25 -22.37 12.36 -0.23
N ALA A 26 -22.72 13.61 -0.02
CA ALA A 26 -23.28 14.55 -1.02
C ALA A 26 -24.60 14.11 -1.67
N GLY A 27 -25.69 14.05 -0.92
CA GLY A 27 -27.05 14.40 -1.39
C GLY A 27 -27.66 13.65 -2.57
N LYS A 28 -27.11 12.52 -3.02
CA LYS A 28 -27.77 11.62 -3.96
C LYS A 28 -27.82 10.22 -3.35
N VAL A 29 -29.00 9.88 -2.85
CA VAL A 29 -29.39 8.48 -2.62
C VAL A 29 -29.33 7.80 -3.99
N LEU A 30 -28.26 7.03 -4.24
CA LEU A 30 -28.29 6.04 -5.30
C LEU A 30 -29.28 4.98 -4.81
N GLN A 31 -30.53 5.12 -5.24
CA GLN A 31 -31.49 4.05 -5.16
C GLN A 31 -30.84 2.85 -5.86
N ARG A 32 -30.52 1.80 -5.13
CA ARG A 32 -30.18 0.51 -5.69
C ARG A 32 -31.29 0.17 -6.68
N LYS A 33 -31.03 0.29 -7.97
CA LYS A 33 -31.92 -0.30 -8.96
C LYS A 33 -32.06 -1.74 -8.56
N SER A 34 -33.29 -2.16 -8.29
CA SER A 34 -33.70 -3.45 -7.72
C SER A 34 -32.70 -4.57 -7.96
N ALA A 35 -32.05 -5.02 -6.90
CA ALA A 35 -31.27 -6.26 -6.95
C ALA A 35 -32.26 -7.38 -7.33
N THR A 36 -32.02 -8.04 -8.43
CA THR A 36 -32.83 -9.19 -8.83
C THR A 36 -32.36 -10.37 -7.98
N GLN A 37 -33.21 -10.86 -7.10
CA GLN A 37 -32.97 -12.12 -6.40
C GLN A 37 -33.08 -13.27 -7.42
N LEU A 38 -31.91 -13.79 -7.81
CA LEU A 38 -31.83 -14.83 -8.87
C LEU A 38 -31.92 -16.23 -8.30
N ARG A 39 -31.46 -16.43 -7.10
CA ARG A 39 -31.58 -17.61 -6.25
C ARG A 39 -31.61 -17.17 -4.78
N PRO A 40 -32.19 -17.94 -3.86
CA PRO A 40 -32.08 -17.62 -2.44
C PRO A 40 -30.61 -17.43 -2.04
N GLY A 41 -30.29 -16.25 -1.47
CA GLY A 41 -28.92 -15.93 -1.03
C GLY A 41 -27.97 -15.37 -2.07
N ILE A 42 -28.45 -15.01 -3.28
CA ILE A 42 -27.66 -14.33 -4.31
C ILE A 42 -28.36 -13.04 -4.73
N ASP A 43 -27.68 -11.92 -4.51
CA ASP A 43 -28.06 -10.61 -5.02
C ASP A 43 -27.12 -10.20 -6.14
N ALA A 44 -27.64 -9.66 -7.23
CA ALA A 44 -26.83 -9.15 -8.32
C ALA A 44 -27.46 -7.92 -8.97
N PHE A 45 -26.59 -7.01 -9.45
CA PHE A 45 -27.02 -5.84 -10.19
C PHE A 45 -25.98 -5.46 -11.26
N PRO A 46 -26.44 -5.00 -12.44
CA PRO A 46 -25.52 -4.57 -13.50
C PRO A 46 -24.86 -3.24 -13.12
N VAL A 47 -23.61 -3.07 -13.55
CA VAL A 47 -22.83 -1.83 -13.36
C VAL A 47 -22.16 -1.41 -14.66
N ASP A 48 -22.00 -0.11 -14.84
CA ASP A 48 -21.22 0.46 -15.96
C ASP A 48 -19.82 0.78 -15.46
N LEU A 49 -18.98 -0.23 -15.40
CA LEU A 49 -17.57 -0.11 -15.07
C LEU A 49 -16.71 -0.62 -16.22
N ARG A 50 -15.53 -0.05 -16.36
CA ARG A 50 -14.54 -0.46 -17.36
C ARG A 50 -13.30 -1.02 -16.67
N PRO A 51 -12.61 -2.01 -17.28
CA PRO A 51 -11.34 -2.49 -16.78
C PRO A 51 -10.36 -1.33 -16.67
N LYS A 52 -9.58 -1.30 -15.59
CA LYS A 52 -8.54 -0.32 -15.37
C LYS A 52 -7.19 -1.00 -15.55
N SER A 53 -6.32 -0.43 -16.37
CA SER A 53 -4.95 -0.91 -16.52
C SER A 53 -4.04 -0.26 -15.48
N GLY A 54 -2.89 -0.87 -15.22
CA GLY A 54 -1.91 -0.36 -14.26
C GLY A 54 -2.14 -0.93 -12.86
N GLY A 55 -2.15 -0.05 -11.85
CA GLY A 55 -2.17 -0.49 -10.46
C GLY A 55 -0.78 -0.87 -9.95
N TRP A 56 -0.66 -1.15 -8.66
CA TRP A 56 0.58 -1.56 -8.03
C TRP A 56 0.42 -2.88 -7.28
N PRO A 57 1.51 -3.65 -7.10
CA PRO A 57 1.47 -4.92 -6.37
C PRO A 57 1.20 -4.68 -4.88
N LEU A 58 0.71 -5.71 -4.20
CA LEU A 58 0.67 -5.73 -2.75
C LEU A 58 2.09 -5.57 -2.16
N PRO A 59 2.25 -4.87 -1.01
CA PRO A 59 3.49 -4.91 -0.27
C PRO A 59 3.91 -6.36 0.00
N ARG A 60 5.17 -6.68 -0.21
CA ARG A 60 5.68 -8.06 -0.16
C ARG A 60 5.30 -8.78 1.13
N GLU A 61 5.49 -8.16 2.28
CA GLU A 61 5.17 -8.74 3.59
C GLU A 61 3.69 -9.06 3.76
N VAL A 62 2.82 -8.16 3.25
CA VAL A 62 1.37 -8.35 3.29
C VAL A 62 0.99 -9.48 2.35
N ARG A 63 1.54 -9.49 1.14
CA ARG A 63 1.31 -10.55 0.16
C ARG A 63 1.70 -11.91 0.70
N GLU A 64 2.93 -12.08 1.19
CA GLU A 64 3.43 -13.34 1.75
C GLU A 64 2.58 -13.83 2.93
N LYS A 65 2.13 -12.90 3.79
CA LYS A 65 1.21 -13.20 4.88
C LYS A 65 -0.13 -13.74 4.37
N MET A 66 -0.71 -13.06 3.37
CA MET A 66 -2.00 -13.43 2.78
C MET A 66 -1.89 -14.75 2.00
N GLU A 67 -0.83 -14.92 1.20
CA GLU A 67 -0.54 -16.16 0.46
C GLU A 67 -0.46 -17.37 1.40
N LYS A 68 0.25 -17.22 2.52
CA LYS A 68 0.36 -18.28 3.53
C LYS A 68 -0.97 -18.57 4.22
N ALA A 69 -1.74 -17.53 4.55
CA ALA A 69 -2.99 -17.69 5.27
C ALA A 69 -4.12 -18.26 4.40
N ILE A 70 -4.21 -17.82 3.15
CA ILE A 70 -5.29 -18.19 2.21
C ILE A 70 -4.90 -19.43 1.38
N GLY A 71 -3.59 -19.68 1.20
CA GLY A 71 -3.11 -20.84 0.44
C GLY A 71 -3.13 -20.64 -1.08
N ALA A 72 -2.96 -19.40 -1.56
CA ALA A 72 -2.99 -19.05 -2.98
C ALA A 72 -1.89 -18.04 -3.33
N ASN A 73 -1.48 -17.98 -4.60
CA ASN A 73 -0.49 -17.01 -5.09
C ASN A 73 -1.19 -15.71 -5.52
N PHE A 74 -0.63 -14.56 -5.11
CA PHE A 74 -1.16 -13.23 -5.39
C PHE A 74 -0.13 -12.29 -6.05
N SER A 75 0.91 -12.84 -6.67
CA SER A 75 1.98 -12.05 -7.31
C SER A 75 1.49 -11.20 -8.50
N ASP A 76 0.43 -11.65 -9.17
CA ASP A 76 -0.21 -10.96 -10.30
C ASP A 76 -1.31 -9.99 -9.88
N VAL A 77 -1.69 -9.97 -8.59
CA VAL A 77 -2.72 -9.05 -8.08
C VAL A 77 -2.25 -7.61 -8.19
N ARG A 78 -3.16 -6.74 -8.62
CA ARG A 78 -2.95 -5.30 -8.73
C ARG A 78 -3.96 -4.54 -7.87
N ILE A 79 -3.46 -3.57 -7.16
CA ILE A 79 -4.24 -2.69 -6.29
C ILE A 79 -4.49 -1.38 -7.01
N HIS A 80 -5.72 -0.93 -6.97
CA HIS A 80 -6.15 0.37 -7.46
C HIS A 80 -6.85 1.14 -6.32
N VAL A 81 -6.61 2.43 -6.22
CA VAL A 81 -7.36 3.32 -5.33
C VAL A 81 -7.97 4.42 -6.17
N GLY A 82 -9.29 4.54 -6.11
CA GLY A 82 -9.99 5.50 -6.94
C GLY A 82 -11.49 5.54 -6.64
N PRO A 83 -12.24 6.35 -7.37
CA PRO A 83 -13.67 6.55 -7.16
C PRO A 83 -14.52 5.34 -7.58
N GLU A 84 -13.95 4.37 -8.27
CA GLU A 84 -14.68 3.26 -8.90
C GLU A 84 -15.45 2.43 -7.87
N ALA A 85 -14.82 2.09 -6.75
CA ALA A 85 -15.49 1.34 -5.68
C ALA A 85 -16.65 2.17 -5.08
N ALA A 86 -16.39 3.43 -4.76
CA ALA A 86 -17.41 4.31 -4.21
C ALA A 86 -18.58 4.54 -5.19
N SER A 87 -18.34 4.54 -6.51
CA SER A 87 -19.38 4.75 -7.52
C SER A 87 -20.44 3.63 -7.56
N ILE A 88 -20.08 2.44 -7.08
CA ILE A 88 -21.01 1.30 -6.95
C ILE A 88 -21.42 1.05 -5.48
N GLY A 89 -21.07 1.96 -4.57
CA GLY A 89 -21.40 1.85 -3.15
C GLY A 89 -20.55 0.84 -2.37
N ALA A 90 -19.39 0.43 -2.92
CA ALA A 90 -18.46 -0.49 -2.29
C ALA A 90 -17.31 0.26 -1.58
N ILE A 91 -16.78 -0.33 -0.53
CA ILE A 91 -15.51 0.05 0.10
C ILE A 91 -14.35 -0.47 -0.75
N ALA A 92 -14.49 -1.70 -1.23
CA ALA A 92 -13.58 -2.33 -2.17
C ALA A 92 -14.35 -3.31 -3.06
N PHE A 93 -13.76 -3.67 -4.20
CA PHE A 93 -14.27 -4.77 -5.04
C PHE A 93 -13.15 -5.42 -5.84
N THR A 94 -13.37 -6.67 -6.21
CA THR A 94 -12.46 -7.50 -7.00
C THR A 94 -12.96 -7.70 -8.41
N TRP A 95 -12.07 -7.50 -9.37
CA TRP A 95 -12.26 -7.79 -10.78
C TRP A 95 -11.11 -8.66 -11.30
N GLY A 96 -11.29 -9.96 -11.33
CA GLY A 96 -10.20 -10.90 -11.68
C GLY A 96 -9.04 -10.83 -10.71
N SER A 97 -7.89 -10.35 -11.17
CA SER A 97 -6.71 -10.09 -10.32
C SER A 97 -6.55 -8.62 -9.92
N ASP A 98 -7.50 -7.75 -10.26
CA ASP A 98 -7.48 -6.34 -9.90
C ASP A 98 -8.41 -6.07 -8.70
N ILE A 99 -7.88 -5.44 -7.66
CA ILE A 99 -8.64 -5.05 -6.47
C ILE A 99 -8.71 -3.53 -6.41
N HIS A 100 -9.92 -3.00 -6.34
CA HIS A 100 -10.22 -1.58 -6.34
C HIS A 100 -10.71 -1.15 -4.96
N PHE A 101 -10.03 -0.20 -4.34
CA PHE A 101 -10.39 0.39 -3.07
C PHE A 101 -10.93 1.81 -3.24
N ALA A 102 -11.95 2.16 -2.48
CA ALA A 102 -12.37 3.54 -2.34
C ALA A 102 -11.26 4.39 -1.67
N PRO A 103 -11.20 5.72 -1.94
CA PRO A 103 -10.19 6.59 -1.34
C PRO A 103 -10.16 6.47 0.20
N GLY A 104 -8.97 6.32 0.76
CA GLY A 104 -8.75 6.16 2.21
C GLY A 104 -9.00 4.75 2.78
N GLN A 105 -9.47 3.79 1.99
CA GLN A 105 -9.80 2.44 2.47
C GLN A 105 -8.62 1.43 2.34
N TYR A 106 -7.64 1.72 1.52
CA TYR A 106 -6.46 0.87 1.39
C TYR A 106 -5.43 1.17 2.50
N ASN A 107 -5.40 0.34 3.52
CA ASN A 107 -4.52 0.48 4.68
C ASN A 107 -3.82 -0.85 5.03
N PRO A 108 -2.81 -1.29 4.26
CA PRO A 108 -2.23 -2.63 4.36
C PRO A 108 -1.52 -2.94 5.70
N HIS A 109 -1.24 -1.91 6.50
CA HIS A 109 -0.53 -2.04 7.77
C HIS A 109 -1.44 -1.98 9.01
N THR A 110 -2.76 -1.86 8.82
CA THR A 110 -3.73 -1.90 9.91
C THR A 110 -4.49 -3.22 9.94
N PRO A 111 -4.94 -3.71 11.12
CA PRO A 111 -5.72 -4.94 11.20
C PRO A 111 -6.98 -4.90 10.32
N HIS A 112 -7.70 -3.78 10.32
CA HIS A 112 -8.90 -3.61 9.49
C HIS A 112 -8.57 -3.60 7.99
N GLY A 113 -7.51 -2.89 7.58
CA GLY A 113 -7.09 -2.89 6.17
C GLY A 113 -6.59 -4.26 5.71
N GLN A 114 -5.93 -5.02 6.58
CA GLN A 114 -5.54 -6.41 6.27
C GLN A 114 -6.75 -7.34 6.19
N PHE A 115 -7.77 -7.12 7.01
CA PHE A 115 -9.05 -7.82 6.88
C PHE A 115 -9.67 -7.56 5.49
N LEU A 116 -9.81 -6.30 5.08
CA LEU A 116 -10.36 -5.95 3.78
C LEU A 116 -9.53 -6.55 2.62
N ILE A 117 -8.21 -6.47 2.70
CA ILE A 117 -7.32 -7.07 1.70
C ILE A 117 -7.53 -8.59 1.64
N GLY A 118 -7.59 -9.27 2.77
CA GLY A 118 -7.82 -10.72 2.82
C GLY A 118 -9.21 -11.12 2.28
N HIS A 119 -10.23 -10.31 2.54
CA HIS A 119 -11.57 -10.47 1.98
C HIS A 119 -11.54 -10.39 0.45
N GLU A 120 -10.97 -9.33 -0.11
CA GLU A 120 -10.86 -9.15 -1.56
C GLU A 120 -9.99 -10.22 -2.23
N LEU A 121 -8.89 -10.62 -1.60
CA LEU A 121 -8.04 -11.72 -2.10
C LEU A 121 -8.79 -13.07 -2.11
N THR A 122 -9.73 -13.27 -1.21
CA THR A 122 -10.61 -14.45 -1.25
C THR A 122 -11.50 -14.40 -2.47
N HIS A 123 -12.03 -13.24 -2.83
CA HIS A 123 -12.79 -13.07 -4.08
C HIS A 123 -11.92 -13.31 -5.32
N VAL A 124 -10.65 -12.94 -5.32
CA VAL A 124 -9.71 -13.32 -6.39
C VAL A 124 -9.67 -14.84 -6.55
N VAL A 125 -9.55 -15.59 -5.45
CA VAL A 125 -9.53 -17.07 -5.49
C VAL A 125 -10.86 -17.63 -5.99
N GLN A 126 -11.98 -17.11 -5.52
CA GLN A 126 -13.33 -17.54 -5.93
C GLN A 126 -13.56 -17.31 -7.42
N GLN A 127 -13.15 -16.15 -7.95
CA GLN A 127 -13.27 -15.84 -9.37
C GLN A 127 -12.35 -16.70 -10.23
N ARG A 128 -11.10 -16.94 -9.83
CA ARG A 128 -10.18 -17.84 -10.52
C ARG A 128 -10.68 -19.29 -10.55
N ALA A 129 -11.38 -19.71 -9.52
CA ALA A 129 -12.00 -21.03 -9.45
C ALA A 129 -13.32 -21.13 -10.24
N GLY A 130 -13.76 -20.05 -10.91
CA GLY A 130 -15.01 -20.01 -11.66
C GLY A 130 -16.26 -20.17 -10.80
N ARG A 131 -16.17 -19.87 -9.49
CA ARG A 131 -17.30 -20.02 -8.55
C ARG A 131 -18.32 -18.89 -8.67
N VAL A 132 -17.98 -17.80 -9.36
CA VAL A 132 -18.80 -16.61 -9.52
C VAL A 132 -19.18 -16.44 -10.98
N GLY A 133 -20.46 -16.49 -11.28
CA GLY A 133 -21.00 -16.28 -12.62
C GLY A 133 -21.81 -14.99 -12.68
N ASN A 134 -21.73 -14.27 -13.81
CA ASN A 134 -22.63 -13.16 -14.06
C ASN A 134 -24.01 -13.70 -14.48
N PRO A 135 -25.04 -13.47 -13.65
CA PRO A 135 -26.37 -14.05 -13.93
C PRO A 135 -27.11 -13.38 -15.10
N PHE A 136 -26.62 -12.22 -15.57
CA PHE A 136 -27.22 -11.48 -16.68
C PHE A 136 -26.68 -11.93 -18.03
N GLY A 137 -25.71 -12.85 -18.08
CA GLY A 137 -25.18 -13.44 -19.31
C GLY A 137 -24.32 -12.52 -20.17
N SER A 138 -24.32 -11.23 -19.92
CA SER A 138 -23.48 -10.22 -20.62
C SER A 138 -23.23 -9.00 -19.77
N GLY A 139 -22.22 -8.21 -20.14
CA GLY A 139 -21.81 -6.99 -19.42
C GLY A 139 -21.15 -7.28 -18.08
N VAL A 140 -21.07 -6.26 -17.25
CA VAL A 140 -20.46 -6.28 -15.92
C VAL A 140 -21.55 -6.24 -14.85
N ALA A 141 -21.47 -7.13 -13.87
CA ALA A 141 -22.40 -7.15 -12.76
C ALA A 141 -21.66 -7.32 -11.43
N VAL A 142 -22.15 -6.68 -10.39
CA VAL A 142 -21.79 -7.03 -9.00
C VAL A 142 -22.65 -8.22 -8.60
N VAL A 143 -22.00 -9.25 -8.04
CA VAL A 143 -22.66 -10.47 -7.56
C VAL A 143 -22.29 -10.65 -6.09
N GLN A 144 -23.30 -10.64 -5.24
CA GLN A 144 -23.17 -10.90 -3.79
C GLN A 144 -23.82 -12.26 -3.50
N ASP A 145 -23.02 -13.30 -3.46
CA ASP A 145 -23.41 -14.62 -2.99
C ASP A 145 -23.12 -14.71 -1.51
N HIS A 146 -24.15 -14.83 -0.69
CA HIS A 146 -24.02 -14.80 0.77
C HIS A 146 -23.06 -15.86 1.31
N ALA A 147 -22.97 -17.02 0.67
CA ALA A 147 -22.05 -18.08 1.08
C ALA A 147 -20.60 -17.72 0.75
N LEU A 148 -20.36 -17.11 -0.42
CA LEU A 148 -19.04 -16.65 -0.84
C LEU A 148 -18.59 -15.43 -0.03
N GLU A 149 -19.51 -14.52 0.29
CA GLU A 149 -19.23 -13.38 1.18
C GLU A 149 -18.86 -13.85 2.61
N ALA A 150 -19.61 -14.81 3.16
CA ALA A 150 -19.30 -15.38 4.47
C ALA A 150 -17.94 -16.11 4.48
N GLU A 151 -17.56 -16.75 3.39
CA GLU A 151 -16.22 -17.34 3.21
C GLU A 151 -15.15 -16.25 3.15
N ALA A 152 -15.36 -15.17 2.39
CA ALA A 152 -14.44 -14.06 2.28
C ALA A 152 -14.24 -13.35 3.62
N ASP A 153 -15.30 -13.13 4.37
CA ASP A 153 -15.23 -12.58 5.72
C ASP A 153 -14.42 -13.48 6.67
N ARG A 154 -14.65 -14.77 6.64
CA ARG A 154 -13.95 -15.73 7.50
C ARG A 154 -12.46 -15.79 7.15
N LEU A 155 -12.12 -15.91 5.87
CA LEU A 155 -10.73 -15.97 5.43
C LEU A 155 -10.02 -14.62 5.62
N GLY A 156 -10.70 -13.51 5.38
CA GLY A 156 -10.19 -12.17 5.65
C GLY A 156 -9.83 -11.97 7.12
N LYS A 157 -10.73 -12.36 8.04
CA LYS A 157 -10.46 -12.33 9.48
C LYS A 157 -9.27 -13.23 9.85
N MET A 158 -9.25 -14.45 9.35
CA MET A 158 -8.14 -15.39 9.60
C MET A 158 -6.81 -14.81 9.11
N ALA A 159 -6.77 -14.28 7.89
CA ALA A 159 -5.57 -13.71 7.29
C ALA A 159 -5.10 -12.44 8.02
N ALA A 160 -6.02 -11.58 8.47
CA ALA A 160 -5.66 -10.41 9.27
C ALA A 160 -5.00 -10.79 10.61
N HIS A 161 -5.45 -11.86 11.25
CA HIS A 161 -4.93 -12.34 12.53
C HIS A 161 -3.79 -13.36 12.37
N ALA A 162 -3.55 -13.87 11.17
CA ALA A 162 -2.41 -14.75 10.93
C ALA A 162 -1.11 -14.06 11.40
N PRO A 163 -0.19 -14.79 12.04
CA PRO A 163 1.12 -14.24 12.30
C PRO A 163 1.71 -13.80 10.96
N ALA A 164 2.33 -12.62 10.94
CA ALA A 164 3.07 -12.17 9.77
C ALA A 164 3.86 -13.38 9.28
N ALA A 165 3.74 -13.74 8.00
CA ALA A 165 4.59 -14.76 7.42
C ALA A 165 5.97 -14.33 7.87
N HIS A 166 6.67 -15.18 8.65
CA HIS A 166 7.87 -14.76 9.34
C HIS A 166 8.60 -13.86 8.37
N ALA A 167 8.47 -12.55 8.57
CA ALA A 167 9.53 -11.71 8.16
C ALA A 167 10.70 -12.41 8.81
N SER A 168 11.44 -13.18 8.05
CA SER A 168 12.81 -13.47 8.40
C SER A 168 13.22 -12.10 8.85
N ILE A 169 13.52 -11.94 10.15
CA ILE A 169 13.92 -10.65 10.68
C ILE A 169 15.03 -10.27 9.73
N GLN A 170 14.69 -9.53 8.67
CA GLN A 170 15.69 -8.98 7.78
C GLN A 170 16.37 -7.99 8.69
N ARG A 171 17.38 -8.51 9.39
CA ARG A 171 18.23 -7.68 10.23
C ARG A 171 18.94 -6.79 9.25
N TYR A 172 18.35 -5.60 9.08
CA TYR A 172 19.04 -4.56 8.37
C TYR A 172 20.28 -4.23 9.18
N ALA A 173 21.43 -4.51 8.62
CA ALA A 173 22.69 -4.12 9.20
C ALA A 173 23.06 -2.75 8.63
N VAL A 174 23.22 -1.77 9.49
CA VAL A 174 23.79 -0.48 9.09
C VAL A 174 25.31 -0.59 9.19
N ARG A 175 25.98 -0.41 8.06
CA ARG A 175 27.44 -0.48 7.98
C ARG A 175 28.08 0.78 8.59
N PRO A 176 29.30 0.67 9.11
CA PRO A 176 30.06 1.83 9.53
C PRO A 176 30.20 2.86 8.40
N PRO A 177 30.31 4.16 8.74
CA PRO A 177 30.50 5.21 7.75
C PRO A 177 31.75 4.96 6.92
N LEU A 178 31.62 4.98 5.61
CA LEU A 178 32.73 4.91 4.65
C LEU A 178 33.03 6.32 4.12
N ARG A 179 34.31 6.66 3.95
CA ARG A 179 34.71 7.93 3.32
C ARG A 179 34.17 7.99 1.90
N HIS A 180 33.49 9.09 1.57
CA HIS A 180 32.96 9.35 0.26
C HIS A 180 33.15 10.84 -0.09
N GLY A 181 34.12 11.15 -0.93
CA GLY A 181 34.49 12.53 -1.24
C GLY A 181 34.92 13.29 0.03
N SER A 182 34.36 14.48 0.26
CA SER A 182 34.59 15.31 1.45
C SER A 182 33.82 14.85 2.70
N GLY A 183 32.98 13.82 2.60
CA GLY A 183 32.10 13.36 3.67
C GLY A 183 32.12 11.85 3.88
N TRP A 184 31.00 11.31 4.27
CA TRP A 184 30.81 9.87 4.51
C TRP A 184 29.51 9.38 3.90
N GLU A 185 29.48 8.10 3.57
CA GLU A 185 28.27 7.37 3.21
C GLU A 185 28.03 6.24 4.21
N ILE A 186 26.79 6.10 4.63
CA ILE A 186 26.32 5.02 5.50
C ILE A 186 25.34 4.19 4.68
N GLN A 187 25.53 2.88 4.65
CA GLN A 187 24.68 1.94 3.91
C GLN A 187 23.95 1.01 4.87
N ALA A 188 22.69 0.73 4.57
CA ALA A 188 21.93 -0.36 5.15
C ALA A 188 21.93 -1.55 4.19
N THR A 189 22.12 -2.76 4.74
CA THR A 189 22.09 -4.01 3.97
C THR A 189 21.04 -4.96 4.50
N ALA A 190 20.42 -5.74 3.62
CA ALA A 190 19.59 -6.89 3.98
C ALA A 190 20.40 -8.17 3.74
N GLY A 191 20.39 -9.08 4.72
CA GLY A 191 21.23 -10.27 4.66
C GLY A 191 22.73 -9.93 4.62
N SER A 192 23.51 -10.71 3.88
CA SER A 192 24.97 -10.58 3.92
C SER A 192 25.56 -9.50 3.02
N ARG A 193 24.88 -9.03 1.97
CA ARG A 193 25.52 -8.14 0.97
C ARG A 193 24.62 -7.16 0.21
N GLU A 194 23.33 -7.32 0.20
CA GLU A 194 22.44 -6.47 -0.60
C GLU A 194 22.27 -5.09 0.04
N SER A 195 22.69 -4.01 -0.67
CA SER A 195 22.44 -2.63 -0.20
C SER A 195 20.98 -2.27 -0.46
N VAL A 196 20.26 -1.97 0.61
CA VAL A 196 18.82 -1.65 0.59
C VAL A 196 18.53 -0.18 0.84
N GLY A 197 19.56 0.58 1.15
CA GLY A 197 19.44 2.02 1.34
C GLY A 197 20.76 2.65 1.75
N SER A 198 20.83 3.97 1.60
CA SER A 198 22.01 4.75 1.98
C SER A 198 21.64 6.16 2.43
N VAL A 199 22.58 6.81 3.08
CA VAL A 199 22.53 8.22 3.46
C VAL A 199 23.93 8.81 3.40
N ARG A 200 24.04 10.05 2.93
CA ARG A 200 25.31 10.79 2.89
C ARG A 200 25.39 11.82 4.00
N LEU A 201 26.60 12.01 4.48
CA LEU A 201 26.98 13.00 5.49
C LEU A 201 28.02 13.93 4.89
N ILE A 202 27.71 15.21 4.80
CA ILE A 202 28.56 16.23 4.19
C ILE A 202 28.88 17.28 5.25
N PRO A 203 30.16 17.48 5.63
CA PRO A 203 30.56 18.59 6.50
C PRO A 203 30.09 19.93 5.98
N SER A 204 29.46 20.74 6.82
CA SER A 204 28.94 22.06 6.45
C SER A 204 29.13 23.05 7.60
N GLY A 205 30.15 23.89 7.52
CA GLY A 205 30.48 24.85 8.58
C GLY A 205 30.72 24.16 9.94
N LYS A 206 29.96 24.52 10.97
CA LYS A 206 30.03 23.89 12.30
C LYS A 206 29.18 22.65 12.47
N GLY A 207 28.47 22.21 11.42
CA GLY A 207 27.55 21.09 11.45
C GLY A 207 27.83 20.06 10.37
N ILE A 208 26.93 19.10 10.25
CA ILE A 208 26.93 18.11 9.19
C ILE A 208 25.58 18.14 8.47
N TYR A 209 25.63 18.08 7.15
CA TYR A 209 24.44 18.03 6.31
C TYR A 209 24.14 16.56 5.92
N ILE A 210 22.93 16.12 6.24
CA ILE A 210 22.44 14.80 5.88
C ILE A 210 21.72 14.91 4.53
N SER A 211 22.22 14.22 3.52
CA SER A 211 21.67 14.23 2.17
C SER A 211 21.47 12.83 1.61
N ASP A 212 20.79 12.74 0.48
CA ASP A 212 20.64 11.52 -0.32
C ASP A 212 20.14 10.30 0.49
N LEU A 213 19.26 10.55 1.48
CA LEU A 213 18.59 9.44 2.16
C LEU A 213 17.70 8.69 1.17
N ASN A 214 18.11 7.49 0.84
CA ASN A 214 17.38 6.62 -0.06
C ASN A 214 17.16 5.24 0.57
N VAL A 215 15.99 4.66 0.29
CA VAL A 215 15.65 3.28 0.66
C VAL A 215 14.97 2.65 -0.55
N ALA A 216 15.44 1.48 -0.97
CA ALA A 216 14.88 0.73 -2.07
C ALA A 216 13.38 0.47 -1.84
N PRO A 217 12.54 0.60 -2.88
CA PRO A 217 11.07 0.58 -2.74
C PRO A 217 10.54 -0.60 -1.93
N GLU A 218 11.09 -1.79 -2.16
CA GLU A 218 10.73 -3.06 -1.53
C GLU A 218 11.10 -3.14 -0.05
N HIS A 219 12.00 -2.25 0.42
CA HIS A 219 12.46 -2.17 1.81
C HIS A 219 11.94 -0.93 2.56
N ARG A 220 11.03 -0.17 1.94
CA ARG A 220 10.36 0.97 2.60
C ARG A 220 9.38 0.48 3.66
N ASN A 221 9.05 1.36 4.61
CA ASN A 221 8.17 1.09 5.76
C ASN A 221 8.67 0.02 6.75
N HIS A 222 9.89 -0.49 6.58
CA HIS A 222 10.55 -1.45 7.49
C HIS A 222 11.50 -0.77 8.50
N GLY A 223 11.42 0.55 8.62
CA GLY A 223 12.25 1.30 9.58
C GLY A 223 13.70 1.57 9.12
N VAL A 224 14.08 1.18 7.89
CA VAL A 224 15.44 1.36 7.34
C VAL A 224 15.86 2.83 7.35
N ALA A 225 14.99 3.74 6.89
CA ALA A 225 15.26 5.17 6.90
C ALA A 225 15.55 5.70 8.32
N LYS A 226 14.78 5.25 9.31
CA LYS A 226 14.99 5.60 10.73
C LYS A 226 16.37 5.14 11.21
N GLN A 227 16.76 3.90 10.89
CA GLN A 227 18.07 3.35 11.28
C GLN A 227 19.22 4.10 10.61
N LEU A 228 19.11 4.42 9.32
CA LEU A 228 20.10 5.22 8.59
C LEU A 228 20.27 6.62 9.20
N VAL A 229 19.18 7.32 9.52
CA VAL A 229 19.24 8.64 10.16
C VAL A 229 19.83 8.54 11.56
N GLN A 230 19.49 7.52 12.35
CA GLN A 230 20.08 7.31 13.67
C GLN A 230 21.59 7.04 13.58
N ALA A 231 22.03 6.24 12.62
CA ALA A 231 23.45 6.00 12.39
C ALA A 231 24.16 7.26 11.90
N ALA A 232 23.53 8.07 11.07
CA ALA A 232 24.03 9.36 10.64
C ALA A 232 24.24 10.32 11.84
N MET A 233 23.28 10.38 12.77
CA MET A 233 23.39 11.17 13.99
C MET A 233 24.52 10.67 14.90
N HIS A 234 24.66 9.35 15.02
CA HIS A 234 25.76 8.78 15.80
C HIS A 234 27.12 9.10 15.19
N ALA A 235 27.27 8.94 13.87
CA ALA A 235 28.49 9.28 13.15
C ALA A 235 28.81 10.79 13.24
N ALA A 236 27.81 11.65 13.12
CA ALA A 236 27.99 13.10 13.28
C ALA A 236 28.58 13.43 14.65
N ARG A 237 28.01 12.86 15.70
CA ARG A 237 28.53 13.03 17.08
C ARG A 237 29.96 12.53 17.24
N SER A 238 30.25 11.32 16.73
CA SER A 238 31.57 10.70 16.83
C SER A 238 32.66 11.49 16.10
N HIS A 239 32.28 12.26 15.06
CA HIS A 239 33.18 13.13 14.34
C HIS A 239 33.19 14.57 14.86
N GLY A 240 32.54 14.85 16.01
CA GLY A 240 32.57 16.14 16.68
C GLY A 240 31.66 17.21 16.06
N TYR A 241 30.70 16.85 15.26
CA TYR A 241 29.73 17.79 14.72
C TYR A 241 28.55 17.95 15.69
N PRO A 242 28.35 19.14 16.28
CA PRO A 242 27.31 19.33 17.30
C PRO A 242 25.90 19.41 16.75
N VAL A 243 25.75 19.61 15.42
CA VAL A 243 24.49 19.86 14.77
C VAL A 243 24.41 19.08 13.47
N ALA A 244 23.29 18.44 13.23
CA ALA A 244 22.94 17.82 11.95
C ALA A 244 21.78 18.59 11.29
N GLN A 245 21.93 18.85 10.00
CA GLN A 245 20.96 19.60 9.18
C GLN A 245 20.53 18.75 8.00
N LEU A 246 19.31 18.94 7.52
CA LEU A 246 18.80 18.32 6.31
C LEU A 246 17.70 19.16 5.64
N GLU A 247 17.45 18.89 4.38
CA GLU A 247 16.28 19.40 3.64
C GLU A 247 15.23 18.30 3.51
N ALA A 248 14.02 18.56 4.01
CA ALA A 248 12.92 17.61 3.92
C ALA A 248 12.27 17.67 2.54
N ARG A 249 12.96 17.12 1.53
CA ARG A 249 12.51 17.04 0.15
C ARG A 249 12.43 15.58 -0.29
N PRO A 250 11.23 15.09 -0.69
CA PRO A 250 11.10 13.76 -1.23
C PRO A 250 11.89 13.58 -2.52
N SER A 251 12.58 12.46 -2.68
CA SER A 251 13.17 12.09 -3.96
C SER A 251 12.07 11.78 -4.98
N PRO A 252 12.28 12.01 -6.29
CA PRO A 252 11.34 11.59 -7.32
C PRO A 252 10.99 10.10 -7.17
N GLY A 253 9.70 9.77 -7.20
CA GLY A 253 9.24 8.39 -7.03
C GLY A 253 9.29 7.82 -5.60
N ALA A 254 9.59 8.64 -4.59
CA ALA A 254 9.68 8.18 -3.20
C ALA A 254 8.34 7.69 -2.61
N GLY A 255 7.20 8.05 -3.19
CA GLY A 255 5.88 7.64 -2.71
C GLY A 255 5.50 8.23 -1.34
N ILE A 256 6.23 9.26 -0.88
CA ILE A 256 5.96 9.96 0.39
C ILE A 256 5.66 11.44 0.10
N SER A 257 4.64 11.99 0.76
CA SER A 257 4.33 13.41 0.66
C SER A 257 5.36 14.26 1.42
N PRO A 258 5.58 15.53 1.03
CA PRO A 258 6.46 16.44 1.77
C PRO A 258 6.07 16.57 3.25
N SER A 259 4.78 16.66 3.56
CA SER A 259 4.29 16.74 4.94
C SER A 259 4.56 15.48 5.75
N SER A 260 4.41 14.29 5.15
CA SER A 260 4.72 13.02 5.80
C SER A 260 6.22 12.87 6.08
N LEU A 261 7.05 13.36 5.16
CA LEU A 261 8.51 13.35 5.33
C LEU A 261 8.94 14.28 6.48
N VAL A 262 8.37 15.49 6.56
CA VAL A 262 8.61 16.41 7.69
C VAL A 262 8.19 15.76 9.01
N ALA A 263 6.99 15.16 9.07
CA ALA A 263 6.50 14.48 10.26
C ALA A 263 7.42 13.31 10.69
N MET A 264 7.98 12.58 9.73
CA MET A 264 8.96 11.53 10.00
C MET A 264 10.23 12.11 10.68
N TYR A 265 10.80 13.18 10.14
CA TYR A 265 11.99 13.81 10.73
C TYR A 265 11.70 14.46 12.09
N GLN A 266 10.51 15.03 12.28
CA GLN A 266 10.09 15.55 13.59
C GLN A 266 10.03 14.44 14.65
N LYS A 267 9.51 13.27 14.33
CA LYS A 267 9.55 12.07 15.20
C LYS A 267 10.99 11.62 15.53
N LEU A 268 11.93 11.93 14.66
CA LEU A 268 13.37 11.69 14.89
C LEU A 268 14.07 12.85 15.62
N GLY A 269 13.32 13.86 16.09
CA GLY A 269 13.81 14.97 16.90
C GLY A 269 14.36 16.16 16.12
N PHE A 270 14.16 16.20 14.81
CA PHE A 270 14.50 17.38 14.00
C PHE A 270 13.43 18.46 14.14
N ARG A 271 13.86 19.73 14.10
CA ARG A 271 12.98 20.89 14.13
C ARG A 271 13.16 21.69 12.84
N THR A 272 12.06 22.20 12.30
CA THR A 272 12.11 23.08 11.13
C THR A 272 12.73 24.44 11.54
N THR A 273 13.73 24.87 10.78
CA THR A 273 14.47 26.12 11.02
C THR A 273 14.21 27.17 9.93
N GLY A 274 13.65 26.78 8.81
CA GLY A 274 13.35 27.68 7.69
C GLY A 274 12.99 26.92 6.44
N LEU A 275 13.12 27.60 5.31
CA LEU A 275 12.93 27.02 3.97
C LEU A 275 14.23 27.15 3.17
N SER A 276 14.52 26.17 2.35
CA SER A 276 15.59 26.22 1.36
C SER A 276 15.23 27.20 0.23
N HIS A 277 16.21 27.55 -0.59
CA HIS A 277 16.00 28.35 -1.81
C HIS A 277 15.03 27.68 -2.81
N ARG A 278 14.74 26.39 -2.62
CA ARG A 278 13.77 25.62 -3.41
C ARG A 278 12.41 25.48 -2.73
N GLY A 279 12.19 26.17 -1.60
CA GLY A 279 10.94 26.14 -0.85
C GLY A 279 10.73 24.90 0.01
N SER A 280 11.69 23.98 0.11
CA SER A 280 11.59 22.79 0.96
C SER A 280 11.97 23.12 2.41
N PRO A 281 11.33 22.49 3.42
CA PRO A 281 11.68 22.71 4.82
C PRO A 281 13.12 22.31 5.13
N LEU A 282 13.89 23.26 5.71
CA LEU A 282 15.17 22.99 6.32
C LEU A 282 14.95 22.56 7.76
N MET A 283 15.59 21.49 8.17
CA MET A 283 15.41 20.92 9.49
C MET A 283 16.77 20.69 10.17
N GLU A 284 16.78 20.84 11.47
CA GLU A 284 18.00 20.75 12.30
C GLU A 284 17.75 19.94 13.55
N ARG A 285 18.78 19.23 14.02
CA ARG A 285 18.82 18.52 15.29
C ARG A 285 20.23 18.59 15.89
N ARG A 286 20.32 18.80 17.20
CA ARG A 286 21.59 18.57 17.95
C ARG A 286 21.90 17.07 17.97
N THR A 287 23.16 16.75 17.76
CA THR A 287 23.66 15.37 17.70
C THR A 287 23.79 14.73 19.06
#